data_ca9aa2411805ebc7d6e0ddc4e6fafd04
#
_entry.id   ca9aa2411805ebc7d6e0ddc4e6fafd04
#
_cell.length_a   1.000
_cell.length_b   1.000
_cell.length_c   1.000
_cell.angle_alpha   90.00
_cell.angle_beta   90.00
_cell.angle_gamma   90.00
#
_symmetry.space_group_name_H-M   'P 1'
#
loop_
_entity.id
_entity.type
_entity.pdbx_description
1 polymer ?
#
loop_
_entity_poly.entity_id
_entity_poly.type
_entity_poly.pdbx_seq_one_letter_code
_entity_poly.pdbx_strand_id
1 'polypeptide(L)'
;SSAGGAGPLPIISTSLADPLNIVSTTVNTCSAGKTDNLIQFTGVINMPAALGLTLNFQIVRSSCMGGAVNIGPTFTFREEPSIVGAEGFSFQFVDNNVAPGTYTYSVQLGTGTLVASAGVTVTNGVLSVLAVPKQQNDC
;
A
#
# COMPACT_ATOMS: atom_id res chain seq x y z
N SER A 1 -0.66 6.91 11.69
CA SER A 1 -1.00 7.10 10.27
C SER A 1 -0.02 8.03 9.59
N SER A 2 0.06 7.92 8.30
CA SER A 2 0.93 8.74 7.48
C SER A 2 0.24 9.07 6.17
N ALA A 3 0.63 10.18 5.54
CA ALA A 3 0.08 10.63 4.27
C ALA A 3 1.18 10.66 3.20
N GLY A 4 0.80 10.40 1.97
CA GLY A 4 1.74 10.40 0.86
C GLY A 4 1.02 10.33 -0.48
N GLY A 5 1.78 10.03 -1.51
CA GLY A 5 1.28 9.88 -2.85
C GLY A 5 2.41 9.55 -3.82
N ALA A 6 2.07 9.40 -5.08
CA ALA A 6 3.02 9.12 -6.15
C ALA A 6 2.56 9.74 -7.46
N GLY A 7 3.52 10.11 -8.28
CA GLY A 7 3.29 10.59 -9.62
C GLY A 7 3.71 12.05 -9.85
N PRO A 8 3.56 12.56 -11.07
CA PRO A 8 2.91 11.88 -12.21
C PRO A 8 3.67 10.62 -12.65
N LEU A 9 2.94 9.57 -12.92
CA LEU A 9 3.53 8.34 -13.40
C LEU A 9 3.85 8.44 -14.90
N PRO A 10 4.98 7.89 -15.36
CA PRO A 10 5.28 7.85 -16.79
C PRO A 10 4.36 6.87 -17.51
N ILE A 11 4.32 6.95 -18.84
CA ILE A 11 3.69 5.91 -19.64
C ILE A 11 4.54 4.65 -19.51
N ILE A 12 3.92 3.58 -19.08
CA ILE A 12 4.56 2.28 -18.94
C ILE A 12 3.88 1.33 -19.92
N SER A 13 4.55 1.00 -21.02
CA SER A 13 4.02 0.08 -22.02
C SER A 13 4.13 -1.39 -21.62
N THR A 14 4.90 -1.66 -20.58
CA THR A 14 5.05 -2.99 -19.96
C THR A 14 4.93 -2.84 -18.45
N SER A 15 5.09 -3.93 -17.71
CA SER A 15 5.07 -3.86 -16.25
C SER A 15 6.15 -2.93 -15.70
N LEU A 16 5.85 -2.27 -14.59
CA LEU A 16 6.81 -1.46 -13.85
C LEU A 16 8.01 -2.32 -13.45
N ALA A 17 9.23 -1.86 -13.75
CA ALA A 17 10.45 -2.63 -13.50
C ALA A 17 10.77 -2.74 -12.00
N ASP A 18 10.62 -1.63 -11.27
CA ASP A 18 10.92 -1.56 -9.84
C ASP A 18 9.71 -1.05 -9.08
N PRO A 19 9.46 -1.54 -7.85
CA PRO A 19 8.37 -1.03 -7.02
C PRO A 19 8.55 0.45 -6.70
N LEU A 20 7.44 1.17 -6.67
CA LEU A 20 7.41 2.60 -6.36
C LEU A 20 6.69 2.82 -5.03
N ASN A 21 7.37 3.38 -4.05
CA ASN A 21 6.78 3.66 -2.75
C ASN A 21 5.79 4.82 -2.81
N ILE A 22 4.61 4.63 -2.23
CA ILE A 22 3.56 5.66 -2.17
C ILE A 22 3.54 6.32 -0.80
N VAL A 23 3.48 5.52 0.26
CA VAL A 23 3.36 6.02 1.63
C VAL A 23 3.92 5.00 2.60
N SER A 24 4.49 5.46 3.70
CA SER A 24 5.02 4.61 4.75
C SER A 24 4.62 5.14 6.12
N THR A 25 4.44 4.24 7.07
CA THR A 25 4.22 4.61 8.48
C THR A 25 4.94 3.61 9.39
N THR A 26 5.39 4.08 10.54
CA THR A 26 6.10 3.26 11.50
C THR A 26 5.26 3.04 12.75
N VAL A 27 5.25 1.81 13.25
CA VAL A 27 4.55 1.43 14.48
C VAL A 27 5.54 0.73 15.42
N ASN A 28 5.47 1.05 16.69
CA ASN A 28 6.28 0.43 17.74
C ASN A 28 5.38 -0.39 18.64
N THR A 29 5.61 -1.70 18.68
CA THR A 29 4.84 -2.64 19.50
C THR A 29 5.72 -3.37 20.52
N CYS A 30 6.87 -2.81 20.85
CA CYS A 30 7.84 -3.47 21.73
C CYS A 30 7.27 -3.85 23.10
N SER A 31 6.35 -3.06 23.64
CA SER A 31 5.76 -3.28 24.96
C SER A 31 4.42 -4.02 24.94
N ALA A 32 3.91 -4.35 23.76
CA ALA A 32 2.55 -4.89 23.62
C ALA A 32 2.48 -6.41 23.50
N GLY A 33 3.62 -7.12 23.46
CA GLY A 33 3.63 -8.52 23.11
C GLY A 33 3.28 -8.74 21.66
N LYS A 34 2.78 -9.91 21.29
CA LYS A 34 2.32 -10.16 19.92
C LYS A 34 1.08 -9.32 19.63
N THR A 35 1.01 -8.81 18.41
CA THR A 35 -0.10 -7.98 17.95
C THR A 35 -0.68 -8.50 16.64
N ASP A 36 -1.95 -8.16 16.41
CA ASP A 36 -2.55 -8.21 15.08
C ASP A 36 -2.65 -6.76 14.61
N ASN A 37 -2.03 -6.47 13.49
CA ASN A 37 -1.94 -5.10 12.98
C ASN A 37 -2.91 -4.91 11.84
N LEU A 38 -3.92 -4.06 12.05
CA LEU A 38 -4.87 -3.69 11.01
C LEU A 38 -4.26 -2.57 10.18
N ILE A 39 -4.05 -2.84 8.91
CA ILE A 39 -3.46 -1.92 7.94
C ILE A 39 -4.57 -1.42 7.04
N GLN A 40 -4.72 -0.10 6.94
CA GLN A 40 -5.74 0.53 6.11
C GLN A 40 -5.10 1.57 5.21
N PHE A 41 -5.41 1.49 3.93
CA PHE A 41 -4.95 2.44 2.92
C PHE A 41 -6.14 3.04 2.20
N THR A 42 -6.11 4.35 1.99
CA THR A 42 -7.03 5.07 1.11
C THR A 42 -6.24 6.03 0.24
N GLY A 43 -6.70 6.24 -0.96
CA GLY A 43 -6.07 7.18 -1.87
C GLY A 43 -7.01 7.59 -2.99
N VAL A 44 -6.60 8.57 -3.76
CA VAL A 44 -7.31 9.03 -4.95
C VAL A 44 -6.40 8.84 -6.15
N ILE A 45 -6.93 8.17 -7.17
CA ILE A 45 -6.22 7.93 -8.41
C ILE A 45 -6.76 8.91 -9.45
N ASN A 46 -5.88 9.75 -9.98
CA ASN A 46 -6.24 10.77 -10.97
C ASN A 46 -5.82 10.30 -12.34
N MET A 47 -6.78 10.23 -13.26
CA MET A 47 -6.61 9.73 -14.62
C MET A 47 -6.86 10.88 -15.60
N PRO A 48 -5.81 11.55 -16.10
CA PRO A 48 -5.99 12.72 -16.96
C PRO A 48 -6.39 12.37 -18.39
N ALA A 49 -6.26 11.11 -18.79
CA ALA A 49 -6.61 10.67 -20.15
C ALA A 49 -7.24 9.27 -20.10
N ALA A 50 -8.17 9.02 -21.01
CA ALA A 50 -8.94 7.77 -21.09
C ALA A 50 -8.16 6.67 -21.82
N LEU A 51 -7.06 6.23 -21.25
CA LEU A 51 -6.29 5.14 -21.86
C LEU A 51 -6.27 3.90 -20.99
N GLY A 52 -5.86 3.16 -20.56
CA GLY A 52 -5.96 1.98 -19.69
C GLY A 52 -5.02 2.08 -18.50
N LEU A 53 -5.42 1.49 -17.42
CA LEU A 53 -4.67 1.60 -16.18
C LEU A 53 -4.83 0.33 -15.36
N THR A 54 -3.72 -0.24 -14.90
CA THR A 54 -3.70 -1.32 -13.91
C THR A 54 -2.65 -0.97 -12.86
N LEU A 55 -3.09 -0.64 -11.67
CA LEU A 55 -2.19 -0.35 -10.55
C LEU A 55 -2.24 -1.52 -9.57
N ASN A 56 -1.09 -2.11 -9.29
CA ASN A 56 -0.96 -3.19 -8.33
C ASN A 56 -0.32 -2.65 -7.06
N PHE A 57 -1.11 -2.61 -5.99
CA PHE A 57 -0.65 -2.14 -4.69
C PHE A 57 -0.20 -3.32 -3.84
N GLN A 58 0.93 -3.18 -3.19
CA GLN A 58 1.49 -4.20 -2.30
C GLN A 58 1.83 -3.56 -0.97
N ILE A 59 1.42 -4.22 0.12
CA ILE A 59 1.86 -3.86 1.46
C ILE A 59 3.21 -4.52 1.71
N VAL A 60 4.15 -3.73 2.21
CA VAL A 60 5.49 -4.20 2.57
C VAL A 60 5.76 -3.86 4.02
N ARG A 61 6.28 -4.82 4.77
CA ARG A 61 6.71 -4.61 6.16
C ARG A 61 8.22 -4.77 6.25
N SER A 62 8.87 -3.83 6.91
CA SER A 62 10.28 -3.95 7.26
C SER A 62 10.46 -3.73 8.77
N SER A 63 11.49 -4.34 9.34
CA SER A 63 11.87 -4.12 10.73
C SER A 63 13.27 -3.52 10.80
N CYS A 64 13.60 -2.94 11.94
CA CYS A 64 14.95 -2.39 12.16
C CYS A 64 16.03 -3.48 12.18
N MET A 65 15.64 -4.75 12.33
CA MET A 65 16.54 -5.90 12.43
C MET A 65 16.53 -6.79 11.20
N GLY A 66 15.70 -6.53 10.21
CA GLY A 66 15.56 -7.41 9.06
C GLY A 66 15.14 -6.68 7.80
N GLY A 67 15.09 -7.44 6.71
CA GLY A 67 14.71 -6.92 5.41
C GLY A 67 13.20 -6.74 5.24
N ALA A 68 12.83 -6.19 4.09
CA ALA A 68 11.43 -5.98 3.74
C ALA A 68 10.78 -7.28 3.26
N VAL A 69 9.54 -7.50 3.67
CA VAL A 69 8.73 -8.63 3.20
C VAL A 69 7.38 -8.14 2.73
N ASN A 70 6.85 -8.79 1.70
CA ASN A 70 5.50 -8.52 1.21
C ASN A 70 4.49 -9.12 2.18
N ILE A 71 3.48 -8.34 2.53
CA ILE A 71 2.42 -8.76 3.45
C ILE A 71 1.10 -8.79 2.70
N GLY A 72 0.43 -9.95 2.72
CA GLY A 72 -0.86 -10.12 2.11
C GLY A 72 -0.82 -10.19 0.58
N PRO A 73 -1.99 -10.12 -0.06
CA PRO A 73 -2.09 -10.21 -1.50
C PRO A 73 -1.75 -8.89 -2.18
N THR A 74 -1.68 -8.93 -3.50
CA THR A 74 -1.66 -7.72 -4.33
C THR A 74 -3.08 -7.17 -4.47
N PHE A 75 -3.26 -5.89 -4.20
CA PHE A 75 -4.53 -5.20 -4.38
C PHE A 75 -4.48 -4.44 -5.70
N THR A 76 -5.39 -4.76 -6.62
CA THR A 76 -5.35 -4.23 -7.98
C THR A 76 -6.46 -3.22 -8.22
N PHE A 77 -6.09 -2.03 -8.68
CA PHE A 77 -6.99 -1.04 -9.24
C PHE A 77 -6.88 -1.11 -10.76
N ARG A 78 -8.03 -1.29 -11.42
CA ARG A 78 -8.08 -1.38 -12.88
C ARG A 78 -9.20 -0.50 -13.41
N GLU A 79 -8.89 0.28 -14.44
CA GLU A 79 -9.86 1.13 -15.12
C GLU A 79 -9.88 0.86 -16.62
N GLU A 80 -11.09 0.93 -17.18
CA GLU A 80 -11.31 0.82 -18.60
C GLU A 80 -10.81 2.09 -19.32
N PRO A 81 -10.40 1.99 -20.60
CA PRO A 81 -9.85 3.14 -21.32
C PRO A 81 -10.82 4.30 -21.53
N SER A 82 -12.10 4.14 -21.24
CA SER A 82 -13.10 5.19 -21.41
C SER A 82 -13.26 6.11 -20.21
N ILE A 83 -12.57 5.83 -19.09
CA ILE A 83 -12.75 6.58 -17.84
C ILE A 83 -11.67 7.65 -17.72
N VAL A 84 -12.12 8.88 -17.42
CA VAL A 84 -11.26 10.04 -17.14
C VAL A 84 -11.73 10.66 -15.85
N GLY A 85 -10.83 11.12 -15.01
CA GLY A 85 -11.15 11.81 -13.77
C GLY A 85 -10.43 11.26 -12.56
N ALA A 86 -11.04 11.42 -11.39
CA ALA A 86 -10.47 10.99 -10.13
C ALA A 86 -11.36 9.91 -9.49
N GLU A 87 -10.74 8.89 -8.93
CA GLU A 87 -11.47 7.79 -8.31
C GLU A 87 -10.79 7.36 -7.02
N GLY A 88 -11.59 7.17 -5.97
CA GLY A 88 -11.09 6.69 -4.70
C GLY A 88 -10.77 5.20 -4.74
N PHE A 89 -9.72 4.80 -4.07
CA PHE A 89 -9.34 3.41 -3.93
C PHE A 89 -8.87 3.15 -2.50
N SER A 90 -9.41 2.11 -1.88
CA SER A 90 -9.05 1.75 -0.52
C SER A 90 -8.99 0.24 -0.35
N PHE A 91 -8.14 -0.20 0.58
CA PHE A 91 -8.09 -1.59 0.99
C PHE A 91 -7.63 -1.68 2.44
N GLN A 92 -7.84 -2.85 3.02
CA GLN A 92 -7.37 -3.15 4.36
C GLN A 92 -6.89 -4.60 4.43
N PHE A 93 -5.98 -4.85 5.36
CA PHE A 93 -5.42 -6.17 5.59
C PHE A 93 -4.97 -6.28 7.04
N VAL A 94 -5.11 -7.47 7.61
CA VAL A 94 -4.64 -7.74 8.97
C VAL A 94 -3.38 -8.57 8.92
N ASP A 95 -2.29 -8.01 9.45
CA ASP A 95 -1.03 -8.72 9.62
C ASP A 95 -1.05 -9.38 11.00
N ASN A 96 -1.21 -10.70 11.00
CA ASN A 96 -1.48 -11.48 12.22
C ASN A 96 -0.19 -11.92 12.91
N ASN A 97 -0.25 -12.00 14.24
CA ASN A 97 0.80 -12.59 15.07
C ASN A 97 2.16 -11.91 14.89
N VAL A 98 2.17 -10.60 14.82
CA VAL A 98 3.42 -9.84 14.68
C VAL A 98 4.15 -9.81 16.01
N ALA A 99 5.42 -10.23 16.01
CA ALA A 99 6.25 -10.20 17.20
C ALA A 99 6.50 -8.76 17.67
N PRO A 100 6.76 -8.55 18.99
CA PRO A 100 7.08 -7.21 19.47
C PRO A 100 8.27 -6.61 18.72
N GLY A 101 8.16 -5.35 18.37
CA GLY A 101 9.23 -4.66 17.64
C GLY A 101 8.79 -3.34 17.06
N THR A 102 9.70 -2.72 16.31
CA THR A 102 9.43 -1.52 15.55
C THR A 102 9.38 -1.89 14.07
N TYR A 103 8.27 -1.58 13.42
CA TYR A 103 8.01 -1.95 12.04
C TYR A 103 7.64 -0.73 11.22
N THR A 104 8.11 -0.71 9.99
CA THR A 104 7.66 0.25 8.98
C THR A 104 6.81 -0.49 7.96
N TYR A 105 5.56 -0.06 7.84
CA TYR A 105 4.65 -0.52 6.80
C TYR A 105 4.65 0.48 5.66
N SER A 106 4.70 -0.02 4.46
CA SER A 106 4.69 0.80 3.25
C SER A 106 3.67 0.25 2.28
N VAL A 107 3.07 1.13 1.49
CA VAL A 107 2.27 0.74 0.33
C VAL A 107 3.05 1.13 -0.91
N GLN A 108 3.27 0.19 -1.80
CA GLN A 108 4.04 0.36 -3.02
C GLN A 108 3.22 -0.03 -4.23
N LEU A 109 3.49 0.61 -5.37
CA LEU A 109 3.08 0.10 -6.67
C LEU A 109 4.07 -0.99 -7.07
N GLY A 110 3.56 -2.19 -7.30
CA GLY A 110 4.37 -3.35 -7.61
C GLY A 110 4.69 -3.50 -9.09
N THR A 111 5.47 -4.52 -9.40
CA THR A 111 5.99 -4.77 -10.75
C THR A 111 4.93 -5.13 -11.79
N GLY A 112 3.72 -5.50 -11.36
CA GLY A 112 2.59 -5.73 -12.28
C GLY A 112 1.83 -4.48 -12.69
N THR A 113 2.23 -3.31 -12.21
CA THR A 113 1.58 -2.04 -12.54
C THR A 113 1.82 -1.68 -14.00
N LEU A 114 0.74 -1.32 -14.70
CA LEU A 114 0.76 -0.89 -16.09
C LEU A 114 -0.01 0.41 -16.24
N VAL A 115 0.65 1.42 -16.80
CA VAL A 115 0.06 2.73 -17.07
C VAL A 115 0.19 3.00 -18.56
N ALA A 116 -0.96 3.14 -19.23
CA ALA A 116 -1.02 3.45 -20.66
C ALA A 116 -1.25 4.94 -20.94
N SER A 117 -1.20 5.78 -19.91
CA SER A 117 -1.46 7.21 -19.99
C SER A 117 -0.49 7.98 -19.12
N ALA A 118 0.09 9.06 -19.66
CA ALA A 118 0.95 9.93 -18.87
C ALA A 118 0.13 10.77 -17.89
N GLY A 119 0.77 11.17 -16.79
CA GLY A 119 0.17 12.10 -15.83
C GLY A 119 -0.76 11.46 -14.81
N VAL A 120 -0.85 10.14 -14.76
CA VAL A 120 -1.58 9.45 -13.71
C VAL A 120 -0.91 9.72 -12.36
N THR A 121 -1.69 10.12 -11.35
CA THR A 121 -1.18 10.34 -10.00
C THR A 121 -2.01 9.58 -8.98
N VAL A 122 -1.36 9.20 -7.89
CA VAL A 122 -2.02 8.73 -6.68
C VAL A 122 -1.84 9.84 -5.65
N THR A 123 -2.93 10.47 -5.24
CA THR A 123 -2.91 11.59 -4.31
C THR A 123 -3.72 11.28 -3.06
N ASN A 124 -3.54 12.08 -2.02
CA ASN A 124 -4.26 11.94 -0.75
C ASN A 124 -4.14 10.52 -0.18
N GLY A 125 -3.00 9.87 -0.40
CA GLY A 125 -2.73 8.56 0.14
C GLY A 125 -2.57 8.63 1.64
N VAL A 126 -3.38 7.87 2.38
CA VAL A 126 -3.29 7.77 3.83
C VAL A 126 -3.11 6.31 4.21
N LEU A 127 -2.08 6.04 4.98
CA LEU A 127 -1.80 4.72 5.53
C LEU A 127 -1.93 4.77 7.04
N SER A 128 -2.80 3.95 7.58
CA SER A 128 -2.99 3.79 9.01
C SER A 128 -2.70 2.37 9.44
N VAL A 129 -2.05 2.22 10.58
CA VAL A 129 -1.83 0.92 11.19
C VAL A 129 -2.32 0.99 12.62
N LEU A 130 -3.25 0.09 12.97
CA LEU A 130 -3.74 -0.09 14.32
C LEU A 130 -3.21 -1.42 14.87
N ALA A 131 -2.33 -1.35 15.84
CA ALA A 131 -1.78 -2.53 16.49
C ALA A 131 -2.68 -2.94 17.65
N VAL A 132 -3.23 -4.15 17.59
CA VAL A 132 -4.12 -4.71 18.61
C VAL A 132 -3.38 -5.81 19.33
N PRO A 133 -3.11 -5.66 20.65
CA PRO A 133 -2.47 -6.72 21.41
C PRO A 133 -3.32 -7.98 21.43
N LYS A 134 -2.69 -9.12 21.27
CA LYS A 134 -3.39 -10.40 21.37
C LYS A 134 -3.60 -10.75 22.82
N GLN A 135 -4.84 -11.10 23.14
CA GLN A 135 -5.13 -11.63 24.46
C GLN A 135 -4.58 -13.05 24.58
N GLN A 136 -3.87 -13.31 25.65
CA GLN A 136 -3.55 -14.69 26.00
C GLN A 136 -4.85 -15.36 26.44
N ASN A 137 -5.29 -16.33 25.67
CA ASN A 137 -6.38 -17.20 26.10
C ASN A 137 -5.83 -18.20 27.10
N ASP A 138 -5.99 -17.89 28.38
CA ASP A 138 -5.76 -18.84 29.45
C ASP A 138 -6.96 -19.78 29.56
N CYS A 139 -7.04 -20.68 28.63
CA CYS A 139 -8.07 -21.73 28.69
C CYS A 139 -7.44 -23.05 29.04
#